data_cf8f0a774b8bad999a0309444eafec19
#
_entry.id   cf8f0a774b8bad999a0309444eafec19
#
_cell.length_a   1.000
_cell.length_b   1.000
_cell.length_c   1.000
_cell.angle_alpha   90.00
_cell.angle_beta   90.00
_cell.angle_gamma   90.00
#
_symmetry.space_group_name_H-M   'P 1'
#
loop_
_entity.id
_entity.type
_entity.pdbx_description
1 polymer ?
#
loop_
_entity_poly.entity_id
_entity_poly.type
_entity_poly.pdbx_seq_one_letter_code
_entity_poly.pdbx_strand_id
1 'polypeptide(L)'
;VLFRSYGANVAQAVPFGSVLTLSATGSEMNNGAVITRAATQDKLFFFSDHVYPQFSVLDPATTYSLPPRQTGNGVVDSFVHVVEQYVTYPVNAKVQDRFAESLLLNLLEDGPKALENPSDYDVRANLMWTATMALNGLIATGVPTDWATHMIGQEITGLYGLDHGQTLAIVLP
;
A
#
# COMPACT_ATOMS: atom_id res chain seq x y z
N VAL A 1 -4.09 -21.21 11.14
CA VAL A 1 -3.94 -20.64 12.49
C VAL A 1 -3.44 -19.21 12.39
N LEU A 2 -2.38 -18.91 11.63
CA LEU A 2 -1.79 -17.56 11.48
C LEU A 2 -2.84 -16.50 11.09
N PHE A 3 -3.60 -16.76 10.04
CA PHE A 3 -4.58 -15.80 9.51
C PHE A 3 -5.83 -15.65 10.39
N ARG A 4 -6.29 -16.71 11.05
CA ARG A 4 -7.44 -16.63 11.97
C ARG A 4 -7.16 -15.79 13.22
N SER A 5 -5.88 -15.59 13.56
CA SER A 5 -5.45 -14.78 14.69
C SER A 5 -4.98 -13.38 14.26
N TYR A 6 -5.09 -13.03 12.97
CA TYR A 6 -4.56 -11.78 12.41
C TYR A 6 -3.09 -11.50 12.78
N GLY A 7 -2.30 -12.56 12.97
CA GLY A 7 -0.89 -12.46 13.34
C GLY A 7 -0.58 -12.55 14.84
N ALA A 8 -1.59 -12.56 15.72
CA ALA A 8 -1.36 -12.61 17.17
C ALA A 8 -0.51 -13.81 17.66
N ASN A 9 -0.45 -14.89 16.87
CA ASN A 9 0.35 -16.10 17.18
C ASN A 9 1.75 -16.07 16.54
N VAL A 10 2.18 -14.98 15.92
CA VAL A 10 3.54 -14.84 15.41
C VAL A 10 4.46 -14.50 16.58
N ALA A 11 5.24 -15.46 17.05
CA ALA A 11 6.15 -15.29 18.18
C ALA A 11 7.54 -14.77 17.74
N GLN A 12 7.90 -15.01 16.47
CA GLN A 12 9.18 -14.59 15.90
C GLN A 12 9.12 -14.63 14.38
N ALA A 13 10.02 -13.90 13.72
CA ALA A 13 10.27 -13.98 12.28
C ALA A 13 11.77 -13.98 12.02
N VAL A 14 12.18 -14.49 10.87
CA VAL A 14 13.56 -14.38 10.42
C VAL A 14 13.82 -12.91 10.07
N PRO A 15 14.91 -12.29 10.57
CA PRO A 15 15.29 -10.94 10.17
C PRO A 15 15.50 -10.87 8.65
N PHE A 16 14.93 -9.86 8.01
CA PHE A 16 15.06 -9.66 6.57
C PHE A 16 15.19 -8.17 6.23
N GLY A 17 15.71 -7.90 5.04
CA GLY A 17 15.68 -6.58 4.41
C GLY A 17 14.91 -6.64 3.11
N SER A 18 14.55 -5.50 2.58
CA SER A 18 13.85 -5.38 1.30
C SER A 18 14.58 -4.46 0.33
N VAL A 19 14.42 -4.73 -0.96
CA VAL A 19 14.75 -3.81 -2.05
C VAL A 19 13.46 -3.56 -2.82
N LEU A 20 12.96 -2.33 -2.75
CA LEU A 20 11.67 -1.99 -3.34
C LEU A 20 11.75 -1.92 -4.86
N THR A 21 10.88 -2.63 -5.56
CA THR A 21 10.80 -2.64 -7.02
C THR A 21 9.44 -2.23 -7.57
N LEU A 22 8.44 -2.08 -6.71
CA LEU A 22 7.11 -1.60 -7.06
C LEU A 22 6.55 -0.78 -5.89
N SER A 23 6.26 0.49 -6.13
CA SER A 23 5.74 1.42 -5.12
C SER A 23 4.22 1.29 -5.04
N ALA A 24 3.70 0.69 -3.98
CA ALA A 24 2.27 0.48 -3.75
C ALA A 24 1.97 0.16 -2.28
N THR A 25 2.35 -1.02 -1.81
CA THR A 25 1.90 -1.63 -0.55
C THR A 25 2.55 -1.08 0.71
N GLY A 26 3.60 -0.25 0.59
CA GLY A 26 4.35 0.23 1.75
C GLY A 26 5.02 -0.87 2.59
N SER A 27 5.11 -2.12 2.07
CA SER A 27 5.65 -3.27 2.80
C SER A 27 7.11 -3.12 3.23
N GLU A 28 7.83 -2.18 2.63
CA GLU A 28 9.18 -1.78 3.00
C GLU A 28 9.25 -1.04 4.36
N MET A 29 8.11 -0.56 4.87
CA MET A 29 8.06 0.21 6.13
C MET A 29 6.80 -0.09 6.97
N ASN A 30 6.18 -1.27 6.78
CA ASN A 30 5.07 -1.71 7.63
C ASN A 30 5.21 -3.16 8.07
N ASN A 31 4.28 -3.63 8.89
CA ASN A 31 4.27 -4.96 9.49
C ASN A 31 3.14 -5.83 8.96
N GLY A 32 2.58 -5.48 7.82
CA GLY A 32 1.49 -6.21 7.18
C GLY A 32 1.99 -7.21 6.14
N ALA A 33 1.28 -8.31 6.00
CA ALA A 33 1.48 -9.25 4.90
C ALA A 33 0.14 -9.80 4.42
N VAL A 34 0.00 -9.91 3.10
CA VAL A 34 -1.17 -10.51 2.46
C VAL A 34 -0.71 -11.70 1.62
N ILE A 35 -1.26 -12.88 1.90
CA ILE A 35 -0.84 -14.12 1.27
C ILE A 35 -2.06 -14.82 0.66
N THR A 36 -1.94 -15.23 -0.60
CA THR A 36 -2.97 -16.02 -1.27
C THR A 36 -2.68 -17.51 -1.08
N ARG A 37 -3.65 -18.23 -0.53
CA ARG A 37 -3.62 -19.69 -0.46
C ARG A 37 -4.11 -20.27 -1.78
N ALA A 38 -3.20 -20.78 -2.61
CA ALA A 38 -3.52 -21.24 -3.96
C ALA A 38 -4.61 -22.33 -4.00
N ALA A 39 -4.67 -23.22 -3.00
CA ALA A 39 -5.62 -24.32 -2.96
C ALA A 39 -7.10 -23.89 -2.75
N THR A 40 -7.32 -22.74 -2.13
CA THR A 40 -8.67 -22.23 -1.81
C THR A 40 -8.92 -20.84 -2.40
N GLN A 41 -7.90 -20.24 -3.02
CA GLN A 41 -7.92 -18.87 -3.54
C GLN A 41 -8.23 -17.79 -2.47
N ASP A 42 -8.16 -18.15 -1.19
CA ASP A 42 -8.31 -17.19 -0.09
C ASP A 42 -7.13 -16.24 -0.08
N LYS A 43 -7.39 -14.95 -0.16
CA LYS A 43 -6.39 -13.87 -0.01
C LYS A 43 -6.50 -13.30 1.40
N LEU A 44 -5.56 -13.64 2.26
CA LEU A 44 -5.63 -13.41 3.70
C LEU A 44 -4.51 -12.50 4.18
N PHE A 45 -4.81 -11.62 5.10
CA PHE A 45 -3.85 -10.70 5.69
C PHE A 45 -3.54 -11.03 7.15
N PHE A 46 -2.39 -10.59 7.62
CA PHE A 46 -2.03 -10.56 9.02
C PHE A 46 -1.04 -9.42 9.29
N PHE A 47 -0.93 -9.03 10.57
CA PHE A 47 0.03 -8.05 11.04
C PHE A 47 0.86 -8.63 12.17
N SER A 48 2.15 -8.26 12.26
CA SER A 48 2.99 -8.61 13.39
C SER A 48 4.21 -7.70 13.45
N ASP A 49 4.56 -7.21 14.63
CA ASP A 49 5.75 -6.39 14.81
C ASP A 49 7.06 -7.15 14.52
N HIS A 50 6.99 -8.48 14.48
CA HIS A 50 8.13 -9.33 14.11
C HIS A 50 8.43 -9.34 12.60
N VAL A 51 7.51 -8.84 11.74
CA VAL A 51 7.67 -8.83 10.27
C VAL A 51 7.98 -7.45 9.68
N TYR A 52 8.41 -6.50 10.48
CA TYR A 52 9.04 -5.30 9.94
C TYR A 52 10.38 -5.64 9.28
N PRO A 53 10.68 -5.13 8.08
CA PRO A 53 12.02 -5.21 7.52
C PRO A 53 13.03 -4.54 8.45
N GLN A 54 14.22 -5.13 8.60
CA GLN A 54 15.30 -4.52 9.39
C GLN A 54 15.94 -3.32 8.69
N PHE A 55 15.91 -3.34 7.37
CA PHE A 55 16.27 -2.21 6.50
C PHE A 55 15.53 -2.34 5.17
N SER A 56 15.41 -1.23 4.47
CA SER A 56 14.85 -1.21 3.12
C SER A 56 15.65 -0.29 2.21
N VAL A 57 15.86 -0.73 0.98
CA VAL A 57 16.52 0.05 -0.07
C VAL A 57 15.43 0.57 -1.00
N LEU A 58 15.33 1.88 -1.09
CA LEU A 58 14.39 2.61 -1.92
C LEU A 58 15.18 3.34 -3.02
N ASP A 59 15.40 2.67 -4.15
CA ASP A 59 16.03 3.27 -5.32
C ASP A 59 14.97 3.44 -6.42
N PRO A 60 14.59 4.68 -6.78
CA PRO A 60 13.58 4.94 -7.81
C PRO A 60 13.90 4.28 -9.15
N ALA A 61 15.17 4.10 -9.50
CA ALA A 61 15.58 3.48 -10.74
C ALA A 61 15.13 2.02 -10.87
N THR A 62 14.93 1.31 -9.75
CA THR A 62 14.42 -0.08 -9.75
C THR A 62 13.00 -0.20 -10.31
N THR A 63 12.25 0.92 -10.36
CA THR A 63 10.87 0.96 -10.84
C THR A 63 10.73 1.29 -12.33
N TYR A 64 11.81 1.64 -13.03
CA TYR A 64 11.74 2.06 -14.44
C TYR A 64 11.26 0.96 -15.38
N SER A 65 11.53 -0.29 -15.05
CA SER A 65 11.12 -1.44 -15.86
C SER A 65 9.67 -1.88 -15.64
N LEU A 66 8.93 -1.23 -14.73
CA LEU A 66 7.54 -1.56 -14.49
C LEU A 66 6.68 -1.26 -15.72
N PRO A 67 5.80 -2.19 -16.13
CA PRO A 67 4.79 -1.88 -17.13
C PRO A 67 3.90 -0.71 -16.68
N PRO A 68 3.40 0.14 -17.60
CA PRO A 68 2.51 1.26 -17.25
C PRO A 68 1.31 0.86 -16.39
N ARG A 69 0.73 -0.32 -16.66
CA ARG A 69 -0.36 -0.87 -15.85
C ARG A 69 0.03 -1.04 -14.39
N GLN A 70 1.22 -1.56 -14.09
CA GLN A 70 1.67 -1.77 -12.72
C GLN A 70 2.03 -0.45 -12.02
N THR A 71 2.56 0.51 -12.76
CA THR A 71 2.75 1.87 -12.24
C THR A 71 1.40 2.49 -11.85
N GLY A 72 0.40 2.43 -12.73
CA GLY A 72 -0.95 2.94 -12.45
C GLY A 72 -1.62 2.21 -11.28
N ASN A 73 -1.49 0.88 -11.21
CA ASN A 73 -1.99 0.08 -10.09
C ASN A 73 -1.37 0.52 -8.76
N GLY A 74 -0.07 0.79 -8.72
CA GLY A 74 0.62 1.26 -7.51
C GLY A 74 0.17 2.65 -7.06
N VAL A 75 -0.07 3.55 -8.01
CA VAL A 75 -0.60 4.89 -7.72
C VAL A 75 -2.01 4.79 -7.13
N VAL A 76 -2.89 3.98 -7.74
CA VAL A 76 -4.25 3.75 -7.24
C VAL A 76 -4.25 3.11 -5.87
N ASP A 77 -3.43 2.07 -5.66
CA ASP A 77 -3.30 1.37 -4.38
C ASP A 77 -2.89 2.35 -3.26
N SER A 78 -1.86 3.15 -3.50
CA SER A 78 -1.40 4.17 -2.56
C SER A 78 -2.47 5.24 -2.30
N PHE A 79 -3.22 5.65 -3.32
CA PHE A 79 -4.32 6.61 -3.19
C PHE A 79 -5.43 6.05 -2.29
N VAL A 80 -5.84 4.81 -2.52
CA VAL A 80 -6.87 4.14 -1.71
C VAL A 80 -6.40 3.94 -0.28
N HIS A 81 -5.12 3.56 -0.06
CA HIS A 81 -4.55 3.50 1.29
C HIS A 81 -4.75 4.81 2.06
N VAL A 82 -4.47 5.94 1.42
CA VAL A 82 -4.64 7.25 2.08
C VAL A 82 -6.11 7.56 2.32
N VAL A 83 -6.98 7.36 1.31
CA VAL A 83 -8.41 7.67 1.41
C VAL A 83 -9.09 6.89 2.54
N GLU A 84 -8.81 5.59 2.67
CA GLU A 84 -9.41 4.73 3.71
C GLU A 84 -8.93 5.05 5.14
N GLN A 85 -7.85 5.81 5.26
CA GLN A 85 -7.38 6.36 6.55
C GLN A 85 -7.85 7.79 6.79
N TYR A 86 -8.18 8.54 5.74
CA TYR A 86 -8.52 9.96 5.79
C TYR A 86 -10.04 10.21 5.82
N VAL A 87 -10.82 9.54 4.96
CA VAL A 87 -12.26 9.76 4.83
C VAL A 87 -13.03 8.91 5.87
N THR A 88 -12.86 9.27 7.14
CA THR A 88 -13.49 8.58 8.27
C THR A 88 -14.17 9.59 9.22
N TYR A 89 -14.18 9.34 10.52
CA TYR A 89 -14.77 10.25 11.49
C TYR A 89 -13.82 11.41 11.82
N PRO A 90 -14.33 12.66 11.92
CA PRO A 90 -13.54 13.80 12.31
C PRO A 90 -13.13 13.68 13.79
N VAL A 91 -11.84 13.57 14.05
CA VAL A 91 -11.26 13.49 15.41
C VAL A 91 -10.32 14.66 15.71
N ASN A 92 -10.39 15.74 14.90
CA ASN A 92 -9.53 16.92 15.02
C ASN A 92 -8.02 16.61 14.91
N ALA A 93 -7.66 15.65 14.08
CA ALA A 93 -6.29 15.20 13.83
C ALA A 93 -5.64 16.00 12.70
N LYS A 94 -5.51 17.31 12.84
CA LYS A 94 -5.06 18.24 11.79
C LYS A 94 -3.72 17.88 11.14
N VAL A 95 -2.81 17.27 11.90
CA VAL A 95 -1.49 16.89 11.38
C VAL A 95 -1.65 15.72 10.42
N GLN A 96 -2.35 14.67 10.83
CA GLN A 96 -2.63 13.49 10.01
C GLN A 96 -3.43 13.86 8.77
N ASP A 97 -4.47 14.71 8.92
CA ASP A 97 -5.30 15.18 7.81
C ASP A 97 -4.44 15.89 6.74
N ARG A 98 -3.57 16.82 7.15
CA ARG A 98 -2.69 17.55 6.21
C ARG A 98 -1.62 16.67 5.58
N PHE A 99 -1.09 15.68 6.30
CA PHE A 99 -0.21 14.69 5.70
C PHE A 99 -0.95 13.86 4.65
N ALA A 100 -2.16 13.38 4.95
CA ALA A 100 -2.99 12.65 4.02
C ALA A 100 -3.30 13.47 2.76
N GLU A 101 -3.75 14.73 2.93
CA GLU A 101 -4.01 15.67 1.82
C GLU A 101 -2.76 15.87 0.94
N SER A 102 -1.59 16.04 1.55
CA SER A 102 -0.32 16.21 0.81
C SER A 102 0.03 14.96 0.01
N LEU A 103 -0.14 13.76 0.58
CA LEU A 103 0.11 12.50 -0.12
C LEU A 103 -0.86 12.31 -1.30
N LEU A 104 -2.15 12.64 -1.13
CA LEU A 104 -3.14 12.59 -2.22
C LEU A 104 -2.77 13.54 -3.35
N LEU A 105 -2.37 14.76 -3.05
CA LEU A 105 -1.94 15.74 -4.05
C LEU A 105 -0.73 15.23 -4.84
N ASN A 106 0.29 14.69 -4.18
CA ASN A 106 1.45 14.12 -4.86
C ASN A 106 1.07 12.97 -5.81
N LEU A 107 0.16 12.08 -5.39
CA LEU A 107 -0.31 10.99 -6.25
C LEU A 107 -1.07 11.49 -7.48
N LEU A 108 -1.90 12.53 -7.32
CA LEU A 108 -2.63 13.14 -8.42
C LEU A 108 -1.72 13.90 -9.40
N GLU A 109 -0.67 14.54 -8.89
CA GLU A 109 0.27 15.30 -9.71
C GLU A 109 1.29 14.41 -10.42
N ASP A 110 1.88 13.45 -9.73
CA ASP A 110 3.01 12.67 -10.24
C ASP A 110 2.59 11.32 -10.84
N GLY A 111 1.42 10.80 -10.47
CA GLY A 111 0.90 9.55 -11.06
C GLY A 111 0.80 9.61 -12.60
N PRO A 112 0.11 10.59 -13.18
CA PRO A 112 0.05 10.78 -14.63
C PRO A 112 1.43 10.99 -15.27
N LYS A 113 2.30 11.79 -14.65
CA LYS A 113 3.66 12.05 -15.17
C LYS A 113 4.51 10.79 -15.24
N ALA A 114 4.37 9.88 -14.26
CA ALA A 114 5.09 8.60 -14.27
C ALA A 114 4.62 7.66 -15.39
N LEU A 115 3.40 7.82 -15.88
CA LEU A 115 2.90 7.09 -17.05
C LEU A 115 3.39 7.72 -18.35
N GLU A 116 3.50 9.05 -18.41
CA GLU A 116 3.99 9.80 -19.57
C GLU A 116 5.51 9.65 -19.75
N ASN A 117 6.26 9.74 -18.65
CA ASN A 117 7.73 9.60 -18.62
C ASN A 117 8.17 8.58 -17.57
N PRO A 118 8.17 7.27 -17.88
CA PRO A 118 8.46 6.20 -16.92
C PRO A 118 9.84 6.23 -16.28
N SER A 119 10.79 6.96 -16.87
CA SER A 119 12.18 7.03 -16.39
C SER A 119 12.52 8.37 -15.72
N ASP A 120 11.52 9.20 -15.42
CA ASP A 120 11.71 10.41 -14.65
C ASP A 120 12.04 10.07 -13.20
N TYR A 121 13.30 10.34 -12.81
CA TYR A 121 13.79 9.95 -11.48
C TYR A 121 13.05 10.67 -10.35
N ASP A 122 12.83 11.97 -10.48
CA ASP A 122 12.22 12.76 -9.42
C ASP A 122 10.75 12.38 -9.22
N VAL A 123 10.01 12.17 -10.31
CA VAL A 123 8.63 11.66 -10.27
C VAL A 123 8.57 10.29 -9.61
N ARG A 124 9.47 9.36 -10.00
CA ARG A 124 9.53 8.02 -9.39
C ARG A 124 9.92 8.06 -7.92
N ALA A 125 10.84 8.95 -7.54
CA ALA A 125 11.25 9.15 -6.15
C ALA A 125 10.08 9.66 -5.29
N ASN A 126 9.37 10.67 -5.79
CA ASN A 126 8.19 11.20 -5.11
C ASN A 126 7.09 10.14 -4.93
N LEU A 127 6.77 9.38 -5.98
CA LEU A 127 5.78 8.30 -5.89
C LEU A 127 6.22 7.20 -4.92
N MET A 128 7.49 6.80 -4.96
CA MET A 128 8.04 5.78 -4.07
C MET A 128 7.91 6.20 -2.62
N TRP A 129 8.33 7.42 -2.28
CA TRP A 129 8.22 7.91 -0.92
C TRP A 129 6.78 8.13 -0.49
N THR A 130 5.92 8.64 -1.37
CA THR A 130 4.50 8.81 -1.11
C THR A 130 3.81 7.47 -0.81
N ALA A 131 4.08 6.42 -1.58
CA ALA A 131 3.54 5.08 -1.34
C ALA A 131 3.99 4.50 0.01
N THR A 132 5.26 4.68 0.36
CA THR A 132 5.78 4.29 1.68
C THR A 132 5.03 5.00 2.80
N MET A 133 4.87 6.32 2.70
CA MET A 133 4.19 7.13 3.72
C MET A 133 2.69 6.89 3.78
N ALA A 134 2.08 6.44 2.69
CA ALA A 134 0.65 6.12 2.63
C ALA A 134 0.24 4.97 3.56
N LEU A 135 1.17 4.03 3.88
CA LEU A 135 0.84 2.84 4.69
C LEU A 135 1.90 2.48 5.75
N ASN A 136 2.72 3.41 6.17
CA ASN A 136 3.67 3.18 7.26
C ASN A 136 3.07 3.40 8.67
N GLY A 137 1.79 3.73 8.76
CA GLY A 137 1.06 3.95 10.00
C GLY A 137 1.06 5.40 10.51
N LEU A 138 1.82 6.32 9.90
CA LEU A 138 1.90 7.70 10.37
C LEU A 138 0.55 8.41 10.32
N ILE A 139 -0.13 8.37 9.18
CA ILE A 139 -1.42 9.07 8.99
C ILE A 139 -2.58 8.39 9.72
N ALA A 140 -2.43 7.12 10.12
CA ALA A 140 -3.40 6.37 10.90
C ALA A 140 -3.25 6.61 12.42
N THR A 141 -2.20 7.31 12.86
CA THR A 141 -1.91 7.46 14.29
C THR A 141 -2.99 8.25 15.00
N GLY A 142 -3.77 7.56 15.85
CA GLY A 142 -4.83 8.19 16.65
C GLY A 142 -6.09 8.57 15.89
N VAL A 143 -6.25 8.12 14.62
CA VAL A 143 -7.45 8.30 13.82
C VAL A 143 -8.11 6.95 13.54
N PRO A 144 -9.46 6.89 13.42
CA PRO A 144 -10.13 5.68 12.96
C PRO A 144 -9.84 5.46 11.48
N THR A 145 -9.72 4.20 11.09
CA THR A 145 -9.50 3.79 9.68
C THR A 145 -10.64 2.89 9.22
N ASP A 146 -10.94 2.93 7.94
CA ASP A 146 -11.90 2.05 7.29
C ASP A 146 -11.20 1.37 6.11
N TRP A 147 -11.28 0.06 6.02
CA TRP A 147 -10.60 -0.74 5.01
C TRP A 147 -11.58 -1.48 4.09
N ALA A 148 -12.81 -0.97 3.95
CA ALA A 148 -13.88 -1.63 3.19
C ALA A 148 -13.50 -1.81 1.71
N THR A 149 -12.90 -0.81 1.07
CA THR A 149 -12.46 -0.90 -0.33
C THR A 149 -11.43 -1.99 -0.51
N HIS A 150 -10.42 -2.05 0.37
CA HIS A 150 -9.40 -3.11 0.34
C HIS A 150 -9.98 -4.49 0.59
N MET A 151 -10.86 -4.66 1.57
CA MET A 151 -11.47 -5.96 1.89
C MET A 151 -12.29 -6.50 0.72
N ILE A 152 -13.16 -5.68 0.13
CA ILE A 152 -13.95 -6.05 -1.05
C ILE A 152 -13.04 -6.31 -2.26
N GLY A 153 -12.07 -5.41 -2.51
CA GLY A 153 -11.12 -5.55 -3.61
C GLY A 153 -10.27 -6.82 -3.51
N GLN A 154 -9.88 -7.24 -2.31
CA GLN A 154 -9.12 -8.49 -2.11
C GLN A 154 -9.95 -9.73 -2.45
N GLU A 155 -11.22 -9.77 -2.08
CA GLU A 155 -12.13 -10.87 -2.44
C GLU A 155 -12.30 -10.96 -3.96
N ILE A 156 -12.50 -9.82 -4.64
CA ILE A 156 -12.60 -9.76 -6.11
C ILE A 156 -11.29 -10.23 -6.75
N THR A 157 -10.14 -9.79 -6.24
CA THR A 157 -8.83 -10.27 -6.71
C THR A 157 -8.69 -11.78 -6.56
N GLY A 158 -9.07 -12.33 -5.42
CA GLY A 158 -9.00 -13.78 -5.16
C GLY A 158 -9.87 -14.59 -6.10
N LEU A 159 -11.10 -14.15 -6.33
CA LEU A 159 -12.11 -14.87 -7.13
C LEU A 159 -11.85 -14.77 -8.64
N TYR A 160 -11.42 -13.62 -9.12
CA TYR A 160 -11.36 -13.33 -10.57
C TYR A 160 -9.95 -13.15 -11.11
N GLY A 161 -8.92 -13.14 -10.27
CA GLY A 161 -7.53 -12.99 -10.70
C GLY A 161 -7.17 -11.60 -11.25
N LEU A 162 -7.97 -10.57 -10.94
CA LEU A 162 -7.69 -9.20 -11.35
C LEU A 162 -6.56 -8.61 -10.50
N ASP A 163 -5.82 -7.67 -11.07
CA ASP A 163 -4.80 -6.93 -10.31
C ASP A 163 -5.45 -6.16 -9.15
N HIS A 164 -4.77 -6.10 -8.01
CA HIS A 164 -5.31 -5.46 -6.80
C HIS A 164 -5.67 -3.99 -7.03
N GLY A 165 -4.77 -3.19 -7.62
CA GLY A 165 -5.06 -1.79 -7.94
C GLY A 165 -6.27 -1.59 -8.87
N GLN A 166 -6.51 -2.54 -9.80
CA GLN A 166 -7.71 -2.50 -10.64
C GLN A 166 -8.99 -2.71 -9.84
N THR A 167 -9.00 -3.69 -8.92
CA THR A 167 -10.17 -3.94 -8.08
C THR A 167 -10.46 -2.77 -7.14
N LEU A 168 -9.43 -2.14 -6.60
CA LEU A 168 -9.58 -0.93 -5.80
C LEU A 168 -10.18 0.24 -6.59
N ALA A 169 -9.72 0.46 -7.84
CA ALA A 169 -10.27 1.49 -8.73
C ALA A 169 -11.75 1.28 -9.08
N ILE A 170 -12.22 0.03 -9.06
CA ILE A 170 -13.62 -0.32 -9.32
C ILE A 170 -14.49 -0.11 -8.08
N VAL A 171 -13.95 -0.43 -6.90
CA VAL A 171 -14.72 -0.46 -5.65
C VAL A 171 -14.80 0.91 -4.96
N LEU A 172 -13.73 1.72 -5.05
CA LEU A 172 -13.64 3.00 -4.35
C LEU A 172 -14.74 4.01 -4.74
N PRO A 173 -15.07 4.23 -6.04
CA PRO A 173 -16.18 5.11 -6.42
C PRO A 173 -17.55 4.57 -5.96
#